data_fcb0eee175afcbc00ad3d83aad5fa851
#
_entry.id   fcb0eee175afcbc00ad3d83aad5fa851
#
_cell.length_a   1.000
_cell.length_b   1.000
_cell.length_c   1.000
_cell.angle_alpha   90.00
_cell.angle_beta   90.00
_cell.angle_gamma   90.00
#
_symmetry.space_group_name_H-M   'P 1'
#
loop_
_entity.id
_entity.type
_entity.pdbx_description
1 polymer ?
#
loop_
_entity_poly.entity_id
_entity_poly.type
_entity_poly.pdbx_seq_one_letter_code
_entity_poly.pdbx_strand_id
1 'polypeptide(L)'
;MKEYVIKYGDKNFKASEYQCKIFDNVEHGVGNMIISASAGAAKSTTIINCINIINPKKKILFIAFNKEIVESIKTKVGDKKNAKISTFHSLGYSILKENIGEIKNEESFINEFKYRNYIKSNINKLTEYKETDSLGKNKYAYINNIVSLVEYSRYYLVFNIKEIERISNKYGLILYRDEINVCVKVLKWGKKNIDQIDYTDMIWLPNVLNYVTKKYRFNWILIDEAQDTSIAEQQLIDKCFMRGTRFIAVMDKYQQINIWAGSSEEAIDNFKKYANTKEFMLPITYRCPKKVVDLAKNYSPNIIAAENAIDGEIHYGVSKYLPIKNDMVLCRTTAPLVELHLQYMRVNKKSYIKGFENIREQYISLINSTFSKVIDKDCVTTNGLFPKLYESLFKQIELVKKLYGLDEDDAMLQQTVYTMYDCIEGIKVISEGLSTVDELIEKINIIFSGDSTDAVQLSTIHKAKGLEADNVFILKPSLMPLKYAKKDWEIKTEKNLIYVAYTRAKKTLNFIEEEKNSFGYSQNNAFDASSMKNTINAMKLRLNFNSKEEIHKKLEKPKKLGDKKELIPVVVYSKTTKKNAASKFAKILR
;
A
#
# COMPACT_ATOMS: atom_id res chain seq x y z
N MET A 1 28.89 -18.77 25.11
CA MET A 1 27.70 -17.90 24.92
C MET A 1 26.60 -18.46 25.79
N LYS A 2 25.88 -17.63 26.55
CA LYS A 2 24.72 -18.07 27.36
C LYS A 2 23.67 -18.69 26.44
N GLU A 3 23.13 -19.84 26.82
CA GLU A 3 22.01 -20.42 26.07
C GLU A 3 20.71 -19.72 26.47
N TYR A 4 19.96 -19.26 25.50
CA TYR A 4 18.66 -18.64 25.68
C TYR A 4 17.55 -19.55 25.16
N VAL A 5 16.41 -19.49 25.84
CA VAL A 5 15.19 -20.21 25.45
C VAL A 5 14.17 -19.21 24.93
N ILE A 6 13.63 -19.48 23.75
CA ILE A 6 12.57 -18.71 23.11
C ILE A 6 11.23 -19.31 23.51
N LYS A 7 10.35 -18.49 24.04
CA LYS A 7 8.95 -18.85 24.26
C LYS A 7 8.12 -18.49 23.03
N TYR A 8 7.36 -19.45 22.53
CA TYR A 8 6.41 -19.26 21.45
C TYR A 8 5.11 -20.05 21.75
N GLY A 9 4.07 -19.36 22.21
CA GLY A 9 2.92 -19.99 22.85
C GLY A 9 3.37 -20.81 24.07
N ASP A 10 2.89 -22.03 24.18
CA ASP A 10 3.24 -22.96 25.27
C ASP A 10 4.54 -23.75 25.01
N LYS A 11 5.20 -23.50 23.87
CA LYS A 11 6.41 -24.22 23.48
C LYS A 11 7.67 -23.40 23.75
N ASN A 12 8.71 -24.14 24.15
CA ASN A 12 10.05 -23.61 24.37
C ASN A 12 10.99 -24.14 23.27
N PHE A 13 11.77 -23.24 22.68
CA PHE A 13 12.76 -23.58 21.67
C PHE A 13 14.14 -23.05 22.06
N LYS A 14 15.20 -23.76 21.69
CA LYS A 14 16.55 -23.22 21.80
C LYS A 14 16.74 -22.05 20.84
N ALA A 15 17.24 -20.93 21.34
CA ALA A 15 17.55 -19.77 20.51
C ALA A 15 18.70 -20.09 19.55
N SER A 16 18.62 -19.61 18.32
CA SER A 16 19.72 -19.67 17.38
C SER A 16 20.90 -18.82 17.86
N GLU A 17 22.12 -19.08 17.34
CA GLU A 17 23.30 -18.28 17.65
C GLU A 17 23.05 -16.77 17.39
N TYR A 18 22.37 -16.43 16.31
CA TYR A 18 22.01 -15.06 15.96
C TYR A 18 21.09 -14.42 17.01
N GLN A 19 20.08 -15.14 17.48
CA GLN A 19 19.16 -14.68 18.52
C GLN A 19 19.88 -14.57 19.87
N CYS A 20 20.78 -15.50 20.20
CA CYS A 20 21.60 -15.43 21.41
C CYS A 20 22.43 -14.14 21.46
N LYS A 21 23.08 -13.75 20.34
CA LYS A 21 23.83 -12.49 20.24
C LYS A 21 22.94 -11.26 20.50
N ILE A 22 21.70 -11.28 19.99
CA ILE A 22 20.72 -10.21 20.22
C ILE A 22 20.32 -10.16 21.69
N PHE A 23 19.95 -11.29 22.29
CA PHE A 23 19.51 -11.38 23.68
C PHE A 23 20.61 -11.01 24.66
N ASP A 24 21.84 -11.45 24.40
CA ASP A 24 23.02 -11.05 25.19
C ASP A 24 23.25 -9.54 25.15
N ASN A 25 23.11 -8.92 23.97
CA ASN A 25 23.20 -7.45 23.86
C ASN A 25 22.04 -6.73 24.55
N VAL A 26 20.83 -7.29 24.59
CA VAL A 26 19.71 -6.72 25.37
C VAL A 26 20.03 -6.76 26.85
N GLU A 27 20.54 -7.89 27.37
CA GLU A 27 20.77 -8.14 28.80
C GLU A 27 22.01 -7.40 29.32
N HIS A 28 23.11 -7.45 28.58
CA HIS A 28 24.44 -7.00 29.06
C HIS A 28 25.06 -5.88 28.23
N GLY A 29 24.58 -5.68 26.99
CA GLY A 29 25.16 -4.71 26.08
C GLY A 29 24.72 -3.27 26.33
N VAL A 30 25.28 -2.38 25.52
CA VAL A 30 24.95 -0.95 25.51
C VAL A 30 24.65 -0.49 24.08
N GLY A 31 23.95 0.65 23.97
CA GLY A 31 23.64 1.26 22.69
C GLY A 31 22.37 0.69 22.04
N ASN A 32 22.11 1.16 20.84
CA ASN A 32 20.94 0.84 20.04
C ASN A 32 21.21 -0.41 19.18
N MET A 33 20.16 -1.02 18.68
CA MET A 33 20.26 -2.19 17.81
C MET A 33 19.44 -2.05 16.56
N ILE A 34 20.03 -2.41 15.43
CA ILE A 34 19.35 -2.69 14.18
C ILE A 34 19.44 -4.18 13.92
N ILE A 35 18.32 -4.81 13.65
CA ILE A 35 18.26 -6.24 13.36
C ILE A 35 17.79 -6.42 11.92
N SER A 36 18.72 -6.77 11.05
CA SER A 36 18.41 -7.12 9.66
C SER A 36 17.94 -8.57 9.60
N ALA A 37 16.66 -8.77 9.29
CA ALA A 37 16.02 -10.06 9.32
C ALA A 37 15.55 -10.49 7.94
N SER A 38 15.62 -11.79 7.64
CA SER A 38 15.01 -12.36 6.44
C SER A 38 13.51 -12.66 6.65
N ALA A 39 12.80 -12.94 5.55
CA ALA A 39 11.41 -13.38 5.61
C ALA A 39 11.28 -14.67 6.43
N GLY A 40 10.33 -14.72 7.36
CA GLY A 40 10.12 -15.91 8.20
C GLY A 40 11.22 -16.17 9.26
N ALA A 41 12.11 -15.20 9.52
CA ALA A 41 13.20 -15.33 10.49
C ALA A 41 12.77 -15.13 11.96
N ALA A 42 11.50 -15.31 12.27
CA ALA A 42 10.94 -15.15 13.61
C ALA A 42 11.18 -13.75 14.23
N LYS A 43 11.12 -12.68 13.40
CA LYS A 43 11.30 -11.28 13.82
C LYS A 43 10.47 -10.94 15.07
N SER A 44 9.16 -11.02 14.95
CA SER A 44 8.22 -10.65 16.04
C SER A 44 8.42 -11.51 17.28
N THR A 45 8.71 -12.81 17.11
CA THR A 45 9.04 -13.73 18.22
C THR A 45 10.30 -13.28 18.94
N THR A 46 11.35 -12.93 18.20
CA THR A 46 12.61 -12.44 18.78
C THR A 46 12.40 -11.16 19.58
N ILE A 47 11.66 -10.18 19.01
CA ILE A 47 11.39 -8.92 19.72
C ILE A 47 10.56 -9.15 21.00
N ILE A 48 9.55 -10.02 20.94
CA ILE A 48 8.73 -10.36 22.12
C ILE A 48 9.60 -10.98 23.22
N ASN A 49 10.53 -11.86 22.87
CA ASN A 49 11.47 -12.41 23.84
C ASN A 49 12.45 -11.36 24.38
N CYS A 50 12.85 -10.36 23.59
CA CYS A 50 13.58 -9.20 24.10
C CYS A 50 12.80 -8.46 25.20
N ILE A 51 11.47 -8.29 25.07
CA ILE A 51 10.63 -7.69 26.12
C ILE A 51 10.71 -8.50 27.42
N ASN A 52 10.84 -9.82 27.31
CA ASN A 52 10.93 -10.71 28.48
C ASN A 52 12.28 -10.60 29.20
N ILE A 53 13.35 -10.29 28.48
CA ILE A 53 14.71 -10.15 29.01
C ILE A 53 14.93 -8.76 29.63
N ILE A 54 14.30 -7.72 29.08
CA ILE A 54 14.41 -6.36 29.60
C ILE A 54 13.91 -6.30 31.04
N ASN A 55 14.69 -5.65 31.91
CA ASN A 55 14.38 -5.46 33.33
C ASN A 55 12.94 -4.92 33.50
N PRO A 56 12.08 -5.56 34.33
CA PRO A 56 10.68 -5.17 34.55
C PRO A 56 10.49 -3.74 35.09
N LYS A 57 11.53 -3.14 35.70
CA LYS A 57 11.49 -1.74 36.15
C LYS A 57 11.63 -0.73 35.00
N LYS A 58 11.99 -1.17 33.79
CA LYS A 58 12.18 -0.32 32.60
C LYS A 58 10.87 -0.24 31.82
N LYS A 59 10.50 0.99 31.45
CA LYS A 59 9.35 1.23 30.57
C LYS A 59 9.69 0.90 29.13
N ILE A 60 8.84 0.11 28.47
CA ILE A 60 9.02 -0.37 27.12
C ILE A 60 7.90 0.17 26.23
N LEU A 61 8.24 0.67 25.06
CA LEU A 61 7.33 0.94 23.97
C LEU A 61 7.58 -0.07 22.85
N PHE A 62 6.54 -0.77 22.43
CA PHE A 62 6.58 -1.59 21.22
C PHE A 62 5.71 -0.93 20.14
N ILE A 63 6.31 -0.65 18.99
CA ILE A 63 5.60 -0.09 17.84
C ILE A 63 5.42 -1.18 16.78
N ALA A 64 4.17 -1.42 16.41
CA ALA A 64 3.78 -2.28 15.32
C ALA A 64 3.14 -1.47 14.18
N PHE A 65 3.23 -2.00 12.97
CA PHE A 65 2.79 -1.31 11.76
C PHE A 65 1.27 -1.11 11.69
N ASN A 66 0.49 -2.11 12.15
CA ASN A 66 -0.97 -2.07 12.11
C ASN A 66 -1.61 -2.59 13.40
N LYS A 67 -2.93 -2.39 13.51
CA LYS A 67 -3.72 -2.76 14.69
C LYS A 67 -3.83 -4.27 14.90
N GLU A 68 -3.92 -5.05 13.83
CA GLU A 68 -4.03 -6.52 13.92
C GLU A 68 -2.75 -7.09 14.56
N ILE A 69 -1.58 -6.58 14.18
CA ILE A 69 -0.30 -6.94 14.78
C ILE A 69 -0.25 -6.50 16.25
N VAL A 70 -0.72 -5.28 16.57
CA VAL A 70 -0.80 -4.80 17.96
C VAL A 70 -1.58 -5.76 18.84
N GLU A 71 -2.78 -6.18 18.42
CA GLU A 71 -3.63 -7.11 19.20
C GLU A 71 -2.96 -8.49 19.33
N SER A 72 -2.39 -9.02 18.24
CA SER A 72 -1.64 -10.28 18.29
C SER A 72 -0.45 -10.23 19.26
N ILE A 73 0.26 -9.11 19.32
CA ILE A 73 1.40 -8.96 20.22
C ILE A 73 0.96 -8.78 21.64
N LYS A 74 -0.11 -8.02 21.92
CA LYS A 74 -0.69 -7.90 23.26
C LYS A 74 -1.04 -9.27 23.84
N THR A 75 -1.69 -10.12 23.04
CA THR A 75 -2.02 -11.49 23.45
C THR A 75 -0.77 -12.30 23.82
N LYS A 76 0.32 -12.17 23.02
CA LYS A 76 1.57 -12.91 23.23
C LYS A 76 2.42 -12.37 24.39
N VAL A 77 2.39 -11.08 24.64
CA VAL A 77 3.15 -10.41 25.71
C VAL A 77 2.43 -10.56 27.06
N GLY A 78 1.09 -10.69 27.04
CA GLY A 78 0.24 -10.74 28.24
C GLY A 78 0.23 -9.41 29.01
N ASP A 79 -0.18 -9.46 30.28
CA ASP A 79 -0.40 -8.27 31.13
C ASP A 79 0.89 -7.65 31.68
N LYS A 80 1.91 -7.46 30.83
CA LYS A 80 3.13 -6.75 31.24
C LYS A 80 2.86 -5.26 31.40
N LYS A 81 2.63 -4.81 32.64
CA LYS A 81 2.36 -3.40 33.00
C LYS A 81 3.43 -2.40 32.57
N ASN A 82 4.66 -2.84 32.35
CA ASN A 82 5.78 -2.00 31.91
C ASN A 82 5.92 -1.87 30.41
N ALA A 83 5.12 -2.59 29.60
CA ALA A 83 5.17 -2.58 28.14
C ALA A 83 3.89 -1.95 27.55
N LYS A 84 4.07 -0.83 26.81
CA LYS A 84 3.02 -0.24 25.98
C LYS A 84 3.19 -0.72 24.55
N ILE A 85 2.14 -1.33 23.98
CA ILE A 85 2.12 -1.78 22.58
C ILE A 85 1.18 -0.86 21.82
N SER A 86 1.66 -0.27 20.71
CA SER A 86 0.96 0.80 19.99
C SER A 86 1.30 0.78 18.49
N THR A 87 0.48 1.44 17.68
CA THR A 87 0.87 1.89 16.34
C THR A 87 1.44 3.30 16.40
N PHE A 88 2.14 3.74 15.34
CA PHE A 88 2.60 5.13 15.21
C PHE A 88 1.46 6.13 15.33
N HIS A 89 0.33 5.90 14.64
CA HIS A 89 -0.84 6.76 14.68
C HIS A 89 -1.41 6.88 16.11
N SER A 90 -1.56 5.76 16.82
CA SER A 90 -2.06 5.75 18.19
C SER A 90 -1.12 6.47 19.17
N LEU A 91 0.20 6.30 18.99
CA LEU A 91 1.21 7.02 19.78
C LEU A 91 1.15 8.52 19.50
N GLY A 92 1.18 8.92 18.24
CA GLY A 92 1.13 10.33 17.83
C GLY A 92 -0.16 11.01 18.29
N TYR A 93 -1.31 10.35 18.14
CA TYR A 93 -2.59 10.83 18.67
C TYR A 93 -2.55 11.03 20.20
N SER A 94 -1.93 10.09 20.91
CA SER A 94 -1.79 10.19 22.38
C SER A 94 -0.92 11.39 22.78
N ILE A 95 0.18 11.67 22.06
CA ILE A 95 1.03 12.83 22.27
C ILE A 95 0.29 14.13 21.93
N LEU A 96 -0.47 14.11 20.84
CA LEU A 96 -1.29 15.24 20.42
C LEU A 96 -2.30 15.60 21.52
N LYS A 97 -3.07 14.63 22.01
CA LYS A 97 -4.04 14.82 23.12
C LYS A 97 -3.40 15.36 24.39
N GLU A 98 -2.19 14.91 24.73
CA GLU A 98 -1.46 15.43 25.90
C GLU A 98 -1.18 16.94 25.81
N ASN A 99 -1.03 17.47 24.58
CA ASN A 99 -0.62 18.86 24.36
C ASN A 99 -1.78 19.82 24.03
N ILE A 100 -2.85 19.34 23.36
CA ILE A 100 -4.00 20.19 22.99
C ILE A 100 -5.11 20.19 24.06
N GLY A 101 -5.05 19.28 25.05
CA GLY A 101 -6.04 19.17 26.11
C GLY A 101 -7.30 18.43 25.68
N GLU A 102 -8.44 18.81 26.27
CA GLU A 102 -9.71 18.12 26.06
C GLU A 102 -10.31 18.37 24.68
N ILE A 103 -10.64 17.29 23.99
CA ILE A 103 -11.32 17.33 22.69
C ILE A 103 -12.82 17.29 22.93
N LYS A 104 -13.52 18.38 22.62
CA LYS A 104 -14.95 18.53 22.89
C LYS A 104 -15.84 17.52 22.13
N ASN A 105 -15.43 17.10 20.93
CA ASN A 105 -16.15 16.13 20.13
C ASN A 105 -15.17 15.24 19.35
N GLU A 106 -14.97 14.02 19.80
CA GLU A 106 -14.02 13.08 19.18
C GLU A 106 -14.47 12.60 17.80
N GLU A 107 -15.79 12.48 17.54
CA GLU A 107 -16.29 12.01 16.24
C GLU A 107 -16.05 13.01 15.12
N SER A 108 -16.17 14.31 15.37
CA SER A 108 -15.91 15.35 14.39
C SER A 108 -14.45 15.79 14.31
N PHE A 109 -13.62 15.38 15.29
CA PHE A 109 -12.21 15.75 15.37
C PHE A 109 -11.36 15.06 14.30
N ILE A 110 -11.68 13.81 13.93
CA ILE A 110 -10.98 13.05 12.90
C ILE A 110 -11.70 13.19 11.57
N ASN A 111 -11.10 13.92 10.61
CA ASN A 111 -11.62 14.15 9.27
C ASN A 111 -10.58 13.73 8.23
N GLU A 112 -10.76 12.54 7.63
CA GLU A 112 -9.86 12.00 6.59
C GLU A 112 -9.73 12.93 5.38
N PHE A 113 -10.77 13.72 5.10
CA PHE A 113 -10.83 14.61 3.94
C PHE A 113 -10.45 16.06 4.27
N LYS A 114 -9.93 16.36 5.48
CA LYS A 114 -9.57 17.69 5.94
C LYS A 114 -8.87 18.53 4.87
N TYR A 115 -7.74 18.06 4.38
CA TYR A 115 -6.93 18.79 3.40
C TYR A 115 -7.60 18.86 2.03
N ARG A 116 -8.20 17.77 1.56
CA ARG A 116 -8.94 17.75 0.30
C ARG A 116 -10.11 18.73 0.30
N ASN A 117 -10.88 18.75 1.38
CA ASN A 117 -12.03 19.64 1.51
C ASN A 117 -11.58 21.10 1.58
N TYR A 118 -10.52 21.40 2.34
CA TYR A 118 -9.97 22.74 2.40
C TYR A 118 -9.47 23.22 1.03
N ILE A 119 -8.70 22.41 0.32
CA ILE A 119 -8.20 22.73 -1.02
C ILE A 119 -9.36 22.96 -1.98
N LYS A 120 -10.35 22.06 -2.02
CA LYS A 120 -11.53 22.22 -2.90
C LYS A 120 -12.29 23.51 -2.64
N SER A 121 -12.55 23.85 -1.39
CA SER A 121 -13.34 25.02 -1.00
C SER A 121 -12.59 26.35 -1.18
N ASN A 122 -11.27 26.33 -1.19
CA ASN A 122 -10.44 27.53 -1.22
C ASN A 122 -9.56 27.62 -2.47
N ILE A 123 -9.76 26.79 -3.47
CA ILE A 123 -8.86 26.68 -4.63
C ILE A 123 -8.64 28.03 -5.30
N ASN A 124 -9.68 28.83 -5.52
CA ASN A 124 -9.61 30.15 -6.17
C ASN A 124 -8.82 31.20 -5.36
N LYS A 125 -8.63 30.97 -4.04
CA LYS A 125 -7.81 31.83 -3.16
C LYS A 125 -6.38 31.31 -3.02
N LEU A 126 -6.19 30.02 -3.23
CA LEU A 126 -4.89 29.34 -3.06
C LEU A 126 -4.03 29.48 -4.31
N THR A 127 -4.62 29.33 -5.50
CA THR A 127 -3.93 29.45 -6.79
C THR A 127 -3.90 30.89 -7.30
N GLU A 128 -2.86 31.20 -8.05
CA GLU A 128 -2.72 32.47 -8.78
C GLU A 128 -3.45 32.45 -10.14
N TYR A 129 -3.99 31.29 -10.54
CA TYR A 129 -4.73 31.12 -11.79
C TYR A 129 -6.18 31.56 -11.66
N LYS A 130 -6.65 32.36 -12.64
CA LYS A 130 -8.07 32.74 -12.75
C LYS A 130 -8.86 31.60 -13.41
N GLU A 131 -10.14 31.47 -13.08
CA GLU A 131 -11.04 30.42 -13.62
C GLU A 131 -11.16 30.41 -15.16
N THR A 132 -10.79 31.49 -15.83
CA THR A 132 -10.76 31.63 -17.30
C THR A 132 -9.63 30.88 -17.97
N ASP A 133 -8.60 30.49 -17.22
CA ASP A 133 -7.47 29.76 -17.73
C ASP A 133 -7.75 28.24 -17.73
N SER A 134 -6.99 27.48 -18.47
CA SER A 134 -7.13 26.04 -18.75
C SER A 134 -7.36 25.12 -17.52
N LEU A 135 -7.36 25.64 -16.30
CA LEU A 135 -7.69 24.94 -15.05
C LEU A 135 -9.12 24.38 -15.00
N GLY A 136 -10.08 25.00 -15.70
CA GLY A 136 -11.48 24.55 -15.68
C GLY A 136 -11.68 23.10 -16.15
N LYS A 137 -10.79 22.59 -17.01
CA LYS A 137 -10.81 21.20 -17.50
C LYS A 137 -10.02 20.22 -16.61
N ASN A 138 -9.13 20.73 -15.72
CA ASN A 138 -8.14 19.91 -14.98
C ASN A 138 -8.14 20.15 -13.47
N LYS A 139 -9.12 20.85 -12.96
CA LYS A 139 -9.25 21.19 -11.53
C LYS A 139 -9.09 19.96 -10.61
N TYR A 140 -9.55 18.80 -11.06
CA TYR A 140 -9.47 17.56 -10.29
C TYR A 140 -8.03 17.02 -10.20
N ALA A 141 -7.32 16.94 -11.31
CA ALA A 141 -5.93 16.49 -11.34
C ALA A 141 -5.03 17.44 -10.53
N TYR A 142 -5.21 18.72 -10.70
CA TYR A 142 -4.53 19.77 -9.94
C TYR A 142 -4.74 19.62 -8.42
N ILE A 143 -6.00 19.45 -7.98
CA ILE A 143 -6.30 19.22 -6.56
C ILE A 143 -5.66 17.93 -6.06
N ASN A 144 -5.69 16.85 -6.84
CA ASN A 144 -5.07 15.59 -6.44
C ASN A 144 -3.55 15.70 -6.30
N ASN A 145 -2.89 16.39 -7.22
CA ASN A 145 -1.45 16.66 -7.13
C ASN A 145 -1.11 17.40 -5.83
N ILE A 146 -1.85 18.48 -5.52
CA ILE A 146 -1.64 19.23 -4.28
C ILE A 146 -1.89 18.34 -3.06
N VAL A 147 -2.95 17.53 -3.04
CA VAL A 147 -3.23 16.60 -1.94
C VAL A 147 -2.08 15.61 -1.76
N SER A 148 -1.56 15.05 -2.85
CA SER A 148 -0.41 14.12 -2.80
C SER A 148 0.87 14.80 -2.34
N LEU A 149 1.16 16.01 -2.86
CA LEU A 149 2.29 16.81 -2.40
C LEU A 149 2.23 17.11 -0.91
N VAL A 150 1.06 17.53 -0.42
CA VAL A 150 0.83 17.82 1.00
C VAL A 150 1.02 16.55 1.83
N GLU A 151 0.54 15.40 1.36
CA GLU A 151 0.70 14.12 2.08
C GLU A 151 2.17 13.70 2.15
N TYR A 152 2.88 13.67 1.02
CA TYR A 152 4.32 13.34 1.01
C TYR A 152 5.15 14.35 1.81
N SER A 153 4.87 15.65 1.67
CA SER A 153 5.59 16.67 2.43
C SER A 153 5.45 16.47 3.94
N ARG A 154 4.30 16.01 4.41
CA ARG A 154 4.07 15.68 5.82
C ARG A 154 4.84 14.43 6.26
N TYR A 155 4.93 13.38 5.43
CA TYR A 155 5.74 12.19 5.73
C TYR A 155 7.23 12.50 5.80
N TYR A 156 7.71 13.44 4.95
CA TYR A 156 9.11 13.86 4.92
C TYR A 156 9.42 15.05 5.81
N LEU A 157 8.43 15.66 6.46
CA LEU A 157 8.57 16.86 7.31
C LEU A 157 9.17 18.05 6.58
N VAL A 158 8.85 18.24 5.32
CA VAL A 158 9.38 19.32 4.48
C VAL A 158 8.36 20.43 4.28
N PHE A 159 8.86 21.68 4.17
CA PHE A 159 8.04 22.90 4.09
C PHE A 159 8.53 23.91 3.05
N ASN A 160 9.73 23.76 2.54
CA ASN A 160 10.28 24.69 1.57
C ASN A 160 10.12 24.18 0.14
N ILE A 161 10.06 25.12 -0.81
CA ILE A 161 9.82 24.87 -2.23
C ILE A 161 10.79 23.83 -2.79
N LYS A 162 12.10 24.00 -2.53
CA LYS A 162 13.15 23.14 -3.09
C LYS A 162 13.04 21.68 -2.64
N GLU A 163 12.70 21.44 -1.38
CA GLU A 163 12.51 20.06 -0.87
C GLU A 163 11.21 19.44 -1.39
N ILE A 164 10.12 20.24 -1.48
CA ILE A 164 8.85 19.77 -2.05
C ILE A 164 9.03 19.41 -3.54
N GLU A 165 9.80 20.20 -4.29
CA GLU A 165 10.16 19.91 -5.67
C GLU A 165 10.96 18.60 -5.79
N ARG A 166 11.95 18.39 -4.91
CA ARG A 166 12.70 17.13 -4.86
C ARG A 166 11.78 15.92 -4.61
N ILE A 167 10.81 16.06 -3.70
CA ILE A 167 9.81 15.01 -3.42
C ILE A 167 8.92 14.78 -4.64
N SER A 168 8.44 15.85 -5.28
CA SER A 168 7.67 15.75 -6.51
C SER A 168 8.41 14.94 -7.58
N ASN A 169 9.68 15.26 -7.82
CA ASN A 169 10.52 14.55 -8.77
C ASN A 169 10.74 13.08 -8.38
N LYS A 170 10.95 12.80 -7.08
CA LYS A 170 11.12 11.44 -6.57
C LYS A 170 9.89 10.57 -6.87
N TYR A 171 8.70 11.09 -6.61
CA TYR A 171 7.45 10.35 -6.82
C TYR A 171 6.88 10.50 -8.24
N GLY A 172 7.54 11.27 -9.11
CA GLY A 172 7.08 11.51 -10.47
C GLY A 172 5.77 12.27 -10.53
N LEU A 173 5.52 13.14 -9.56
CA LEU A 173 4.37 14.02 -9.62
C LEU A 173 4.64 15.10 -10.66
N ILE A 174 3.79 15.14 -11.68
CA ILE A 174 3.91 16.12 -12.73
C ILE A 174 3.09 17.33 -12.31
N LEU A 175 3.80 18.41 -12.04
CA LEU A 175 3.23 19.61 -11.49
C LEU A 175 2.89 20.62 -12.57
N TYR A 176 1.76 21.29 -12.38
CA TYR A 176 1.46 22.56 -12.99
C TYR A 176 2.38 23.64 -12.40
N ARG A 177 2.11 24.87 -12.67
CA ARG A 177 3.00 25.99 -12.39
C ARG A 177 3.10 26.39 -10.91
N ASP A 178 2.06 26.24 -10.13
CA ASP A 178 2.02 26.78 -8.74
C ASP A 178 1.65 25.76 -7.64
N GLU A 179 1.50 24.47 -7.97
CA GLU A 179 1.10 23.45 -6.98
C GLU A 179 2.05 23.39 -5.79
N ILE A 180 3.35 23.61 -6.00
CA ILE A 180 4.33 23.66 -4.90
C ILE A 180 4.03 24.83 -3.96
N ASN A 181 3.76 26.01 -4.53
CA ASN A 181 3.42 27.21 -3.73
C ASN A 181 2.10 27.00 -2.98
N VAL A 182 1.11 26.41 -3.63
CA VAL A 182 -0.17 26.04 -3.01
C VAL A 182 0.05 25.01 -1.92
N CYS A 183 0.87 23.99 -2.14
CA CYS A 183 1.23 22.99 -1.14
C CYS A 183 1.81 23.68 0.13
N VAL A 184 2.75 24.60 -0.03
CA VAL A 184 3.31 25.37 1.12
C VAL A 184 2.24 26.15 1.87
N LYS A 185 1.29 26.81 1.14
CA LYS A 185 0.16 27.52 1.77
C LYS A 185 -0.73 26.57 2.57
N VAL A 186 -1.03 25.39 2.00
CA VAL A 186 -1.88 24.35 2.62
C VAL A 186 -1.20 23.74 3.85
N LEU A 187 0.10 23.46 3.80
CA LEU A 187 0.88 22.98 4.97
C LEU A 187 0.86 24.00 6.10
N LYS A 188 1.06 25.30 5.80
CA LYS A 188 0.97 26.39 6.79
C LYS A 188 -0.43 26.49 7.40
N TRP A 189 -1.48 26.33 6.59
CA TRP A 189 -2.85 26.27 7.07
C TRP A 189 -3.08 25.07 7.98
N GLY A 190 -2.68 23.87 7.56
CA GLY A 190 -2.85 22.63 8.33
C GLY A 190 -2.19 22.68 9.70
N LYS A 191 -0.99 23.32 9.79
CA LYS A 191 -0.28 23.54 11.06
C LYS A 191 -1.04 24.45 12.03
N LYS A 192 -1.83 25.43 11.52
CA LYS A 192 -2.60 26.37 12.33
C LYS A 192 -3.99 25.86 12.71
N ASN A 193 -4.59 25.03 11.87
CA ASN A 193 -5.97 24.57 12.02
C ASN A 193 -5.98 23.13 12.54
N ILE A 194 -5.96 23.01 13.86
CA ILE A 194 -5.88 21.75 14.58
C ILE A 194 -7.21 21.30 15.21
N ASP A 195 -8.30 22.04 14.96
CA ASP A 195 -9.65 21.70 15.44
C ASP A 195 -10.18 20.41 14.81
N GLN A 196 -9.69 20.09 13.64
CA GLN A 196 -9.87 18.80 12.96
C GLN A 196 -8.51 18.30 12.48
N ILE A 197 -8.33 16.97 12.54
CA ILE A 197 -7.10 16.31 12.07
C ILE A 197 -7.43 15.17 11.11
N ASP A 198 -6.50 14.87 10.19
CA ASP A 198 -6.51 13.59 9.47
C ASP A 198 -5.55 12.58 10.14
N TYR A 199 -5.49 11.36 9.61
CA TYR A 199 -4.58 10.34 10.17
C TYR A 199 -3.11 10.72 10.07
N THR A 200 -2.68 11.36 8.99
CA THR A 200 -1.29 11.82 8.83
C THR A 200 -0.95 12.93 9.83
N ASP A 201 -1.92 13.78 10.18
CA ASP A 201 -1.76 14.81 11.21
C ASP A 201 -1.43 14.23 12.59
N MET A 202 -1.91 13.02 12.91
CA MET A 202 -1.57 12.36 14.19
C MET A 202 -0.06 12.17 14.35
N ILE A 203 0.66 11.98 13.25
CA ILE A 203 2.12 11.81 13.24
C ILE A 203 2.82 13.15 12.97
N TRP A 204 2.29 13.93 12.04
CA TRP A 204 2.90 15.16 11.57
C TRP A 204 2.83 16.32 12.57
N LEU A 205 1.65 16.60 13.13
CA LEU A 205 1.46 17.75 14.04
C LEU A 205 2.34 17.69 15.30
N PRO A 206 2.48 16.54 15.99
CA PRO A 206 3.41 16.49 17.13
C PRO A 206 4.83 16.92 16.76
N ASN A 207 5.28 16.60 15.53
CA ASN A 207 6.61 16.98 15.06
C ASN A 207 6.72 18.47 14.76
N VAL A 208 5.83 18.99 13.92
CA VAL A 208 5.94 20.38 13.43
C VAL A 208 5.53 21.45 14.45
N LEU A 209 4.74 21.08 15.44
CA LEU A 209 4.38 21.93 16.58
C LEU A 209 5.36 21.77 17.74
N ASN A 210 6.41 20.95 17.58
CA ASN A 210 7.39 20.65 18.60
C ASN A 210 6.78 20.20 19.94
N TYR A 211 5.67 19.44 19.87
CA TYR A 211 5.02 18.93 21.07
C TYR A 211 5.95 18.00 21.84
N VAL A 212 5.92 18.12 23.15
CA VAL A 212 6.71 17.31 24.09
C VAL A 212 5.77 16.40 24.84
N THR A 213 6.24 15.22 25.18
CA THR A 213 5.51 14.31 26.06
C THR A 213 6.28 14.05 27.35
N LYS A 214 5.59 14.11 28.48
CA LYS A 214 6.10 13.67 29.78
C LYS A 214 5.61 12.23 30.08
N LYS A 215 4.43 11.90 29.60
CA LYS A 215 3.74 10.63 29.85
C LYS A 215 4.32 9.48 29.03
N TYR A 216 4.69 9.76 27.76
CA TYR A 216 5.12 8.75 26.80
C TYR A 216 6.64 8.75 26.62
N ARG A 217 7.36 8.57 27.72
CA ARG A 217 8.81 8.44 27.78
C ARG A 217 9.21 7.03 28.18
N PHE A 218 10.14 6.42 27.43
CA PHE A 218 10.45 5.01 27.56
C PHE A 218 11.98 4.78 27.68
N ASN A 219 12.33 3.73 28.42
CA ASN A 219 13.73 3.28 28.50
C ASN A 219 14.12 2.42 27.27
N TRP A 220 13.12 1.73 26.69
CA TRP A 220 13.29 0.91 25.52
C TRP A 220 12.20 1.20 24.50
N ILE A 221 12.57 1.27 23.22
CA ILE A 221 11.65 1.40 22.11
C ILE A 221 11.95 0.30 21.10
N LEU A 222 10.99 -0.56 20.86
CA LEU A 222 11.09 -1.69 19.95
C LEU A 222 10.19 -1.42 18.75
N ILE A 223 10.75 -1.52 17.55
CA ILE A 223 10.07 -1.15 16.30
C ILE A 223 10.09 -2.37 15.39
N ASP A 224 8.93 -2.91 15.06
CA ASP A 224 8.78 -3.97 14.06
C ASP A 224 8.53 -3.36 12.68
N GLU A 225 8.98 -4.01 11.62
CA GLU A 225 8.90 -3.58 10.21
C GLU A 225 9.46 -2.15 10.00
N ALA A 226 10.59 -1.83 10.65
CA ALA A 226 11.19 -0.50 10.67
C ALA A 226 11.55 0.04 9.26
N GLN A 227 11.71 -0.83 8.25
CA GLN A 227 11.93 -0.43 6.85
C GLN A 227 10.73 0.30 6.23
N ASP A 228 9.53 0.14 6.79
CA ASP A 228 8.32 0.81 6.27
C ASP A 228 8.04 2.17 6.93
N THR A 229 8.92 2.64 7.81
CA THR A 229 8.73 3.91 8.52
C THR A 229 9.02 5.12 7.64
N SER A 230 8.19 6.15 7.77
CA SER A 230 8.43 7.49 7.24
C SER A 230 9.38 8.30 8.14
N ILE A 231 9.94 9.38 7.62
CA ILE A 231 10.78 10.31 8.41
C ILE A 231 9.98 10.89 9.58
N ALA A 232 8.71 11.24 9.36
CA ALA A 232 7.84 11.77 10.40
C ALA A 232 7.59 10.76 11.53
N GLU A 233 7.45 9.47 11.22
CA GLU A 233 7.32 8.41 12.21
C GLU A 233 8.60 8.21 13.02
N GLN A 234 9.76 8.25 12.36
CA GLN A 234 11.06 8.16 13.05
C GLN A 234 11.26 9.33 14.01
N GLN A 235 10.97 10.55 13.56
CA GLN A 235 11.10 11.73 14.42
C GLN A 235 10.06 11.74 15.57
N LEU A 236 8.90 11.10 15.40
CA LEU A 236 7.93 10.92 16.47
C LEU A 236 8.49 10.03 17.60
N ILE A 237 9.30 9.02 17.26
CA ILE A 237 9.96 8.15 18.23
C ILE A 237 10.94 8.95 19.11
N ASP A 238 11.67 9.90 18.54
CA ASP A 238 12.64 10.72 19.27
C ASP A 238 11.99 11.50 20.43
N LYS A 239 10.72 11.89 20.26
CA LYS A 239 9.96 12.55 21.31
C LYS A 239 9.71 11.66 22.53
N CYS A 240 9.80 10.35 22.34
CA CYS A 240 9.62 9.35 23.39
C CYS A 240 10.92 8.96 24.09
N PHE A 241 12.06 9.53 23.68
CA PHE A 241 13.36 9.28 24.29
C PHE A 241 13.49 9.99 25.64
N MET A 242 14.12 9.32 26.56
CA MET A 242 14.62 9.84 27.82
C MET A 242 16.12 9.58 27.91
N ARG A 243 16.80 10.11 28.91
CA ARG A 243 18.25 9.85 29.09
C ARG A 243 18.52 8.35 29.20
N GLY A 244 19.35 7.84 28.31
CA GLY A 244 19.71 6.43 28.26
C GLY A 244 18.66 5.51 27.61
N THR A 245 17.71 6.06 26.84
CA THR A 245 16.83 5.25 26.00
C THR A 245 17.64 4.44 25.01
N ARG A 246 17.28 3.17 24.86
CA ARG A 246 17.79 2.27 23.82
C ARG A 246 16.65 1.89 22.89
N PHE A 247 16.95 1.70 21.61
CA PHE A 247 15.97 1.14 20.67
C PHE A 247 16.44 -0.16 20.03
N ILE A 248 15.48 -0.95 19.58
CA ILE A 248 15.65 -2.11 18.72
C ILE A 248 14.78 -1.88 17.49
N ALA A 249 15.39 -1.66 16.33
CA ALA A 249 14.69 -1.56 15.04
C ALA A 249 14.88 -2.86 14.26
N VAL A 250 13.80 -3.62 14.07
CA VAL A 250 13.82 -4.85 13.27
C VAL A 250 13.26 -4.58 11.90
N MET A 251 13.97 -5.02 10.88
CA MET A 251 13.66 -4.70 9.50
C MET A 251 14.03 -5.81 8.54
N ASP A 252 13.33 -5.85 7.42
CA ASP A 252 13.69 -6.62 6.24
C ASP A 252 13.72 -5.70 5.03
N LYS A 253 14.92 -5.28 4.60
CA LYS A 253 15.07 -4.36 3.46
C LYS A 253 14.52 -4.92 2.15
N TYR A 254 14.40 -6.25 2.04
CA TYR A 254 13.87 -6.95 0.87
C TYR A 254 12.35 -7.13 0.93
N GLN A 255 11.70 -6.73 2.05
CA GLN A 255 10.25 -6.62 2.17
C GLN A 255 9.76 -5.16 2.19
N GLN A 256 10.60 -4.19 1.84
CA GLN A 256 10.21 -2.80 1.67
C GLN A 256 9.48 -2.64 0.34
N ILE A 257 8.14 -2.65 0.38
CA ILE A 257 7.25 -2.55 -0.78
C ILE A 257 6.27 -1.37 -0.69
N ASN A 258 6.35 -0.57 0.38
CA ASN A 258 5.44 0.53 0.67
C ASN A 258 6.06 1.93 0.43
N ILE A 259 7.09 2.04 -0.41
CA ILE A 259 7.76 3.32 -0.72
C ILE A 259 6.75 4.33 -1.26
N TRP A 260 5.84 3.90 -2.11
CA TRP A 260 4.74 4.71 -2.64
C TRP A 260 3.77 5.26 -1.57
N ALA A 261 3.72 4.65 -0.38
CA ALA A 261 2.89 5.08 0.75
C ALA A 261 3.64 5.98 1.75
N GLY A 262 4.80 6.52 1.36
CA GLY A 262 5.57 7.46 2.16
C GLY A 262 6.63 6.83 3.07
N SER A 263 6.86 5.50 2.97
CA SER A 263 8.02 4.92 3.64
C SER A 263 9.31 5.46 3.00
N SER A 264 10.28 5.79 3.83
CA SER A 264 11.55 6.34 3.37
C SER A 264 12.50 5.21 2.94
N GLU A 265 13.10 5.33 1.74
CA GLU A 265 14.22 4.45 1.38
C GLU A 265 15.39 4.60 2.34
N GLU A 266 15.50 5.80 2.93
CA GLU A 266 16.55 6.17 3.87
C GLU A 266 16.24 5.72 5.31
N ALA A 267 15.06 5.07 5.55
CA ALA A 267 14.61 4.70 6.89
C ALA A 267 15.68 3.90 7.65
N ILE A 268 16.30 2.94 6.97
CA ILE A 268 17.35 2.09 7.54
C ILE A 268 18.59 2.90 7.90
N ASP A 269 19.05 3.75 6.98
CA ASP A 269 20.25 4.55 7.17
C ASP A 269 20.05 5.63 8.26
N ASN A 270 18.82 6.13 8.40
CA ASN A 270 18.50 7.04 9.49
C ASN A 270 18.63 6.38 10.86
N PHE A 271 18.19 5.11 11.01
CA PHE A 271 18.41 4.39 12.27
C PHE A 271 19.89 4.13 12.54
N LYS A 272 20.74 3.98 11.51
CA LYS A 272 22.20 3.82 11.67
C LYS A 272 22.90 5.08 12.17
N LYS A 273 22.33 6.26 11.94
CA LYS A 273 22.91 7.54 12.38
C LYS A 273 22.85 7.76 13.88
N TYR A 274 22.01 7.02 14.63
CA TYR A 274 21.97 7.13 16.08
C TYR A 274 23.26 6.61 16.72
N ALA A 275 23.75 7.34 17.71
CA ALA A 275 24.99 6.99 18.40
C ALA A 275 24.97 5.58 18.99
N ASN A 276 26.11 4.91 18.92
CA ASN A 276 26.30 3.55 19.47
C ASN A 276 25.32 2.50 18.93
N THR A 277 24.93 2.59 17.66
CA THR A 277 24.05 1.61 17.01
C THR A 277 24.86 0.42 16.51
N LYS A 278 24.46 -0.78 16.93
CA LYS A 278 25.04 -2.05 16.49
C LYS A 278 24.11 -2.77 15.54
N GLU A 279 24.65 -3.41 14.52
CA GLU A 279 23.89 -4.20 13.55
C GLU A 279 23.95 -5.68 13.90
N PHE A 280 22.79 -6.33 13.90
CA PHE A 280 22.61 -7.77 14.10
C PHE A 280 21.86 -8.35 12.90
N MET A 281 21.97 -9.65 12.72
CA MET A 281 21.30 -10.36 11.63
C MET A 281 20.40 -11.47 12.17
N LEU A 282 19.27 -11.70 11.48
CA LEU A 282 18.42 -12.88 11.61
C LEU A 282 18.24 -13.50 10.22
N PRO A 283 19.23 -14.21 9.70
CA PRO A 283 19.20 -14.73 8.34
C PRO A 283 18.38 -16.03 8.21
N ILE A 284 18.18 -16.78 9.32
CA ILE A 284 17.56 -18.11 9.29
C ILE A 284 16.04 -17.98 9.19
N THR A 285 15.47 -18.43 8.07
CA THR A 285 14.02 -18.56 7.93
C THR A 285 13.52 -19.90 8.49
N TYR A 286 12.52 -19.82 9.36
CA TYR A 286 11.80 -20.97 9.90
C TYR A 286 10.48 -21.24 9.17
N ARG A 287 10.21 -20.48 8.10
CA ARG A 287 9.01 -20.59 7.28
C ARG A 287 9.28 -21.33 5.98
N CYS A 288 10.29 -20.89 5.25
CA CYS A 288 10.47 -21.30 3.86
C CYS A 288 11.24 -22.62 3.76
N PRO A 289 10.79 -23.54 2.89
CA PRO A 289 11.54 -24.75 2.58
C PRO A 289 12.83 -24.43 1.80
N LYS A 290 13.78 -25.38 1.80
CA LYS A 290 15.13 -25.17 1.23
C LYS A 290 15.10 -24.74 -0.23
N LYS A 291 14.32 -25.40 -1.09
CA LYS A 291 14.19 -25.04 -2.52
C LYS A 291 13.65 -23.62 -2.73
N VAL A 292 12.67 -23.20 -1.90
CA VAL A 292 12.13 -21.83 -1.97
C VAL A 292 13.18 -20.82 -1.49
N VAL A 293 13.99 -21.16 -0.47
CA VAL A 293 15.11 -20.31 -0.02
C VAL A 293 16.14 -20.14 -1.13
N ASP A 294 16.50 -21.21 -1.85
CA ASP A 294 17.47 -21.13 -2.95
C ASP A 294 16.97 -20.20 -4.07
N LEU A 295 15.68 -20.24 -4.39
CA LEU A 295 15.09 -19.30 -5.35
C LEU A 295 15.08 -17.86 -4.80
N ALA A 296 14.75 -17.67 -3.52
CA ALA A 296 14.68 -16.38 -2.86
C ALA A 296 16.05 -15.69 -2.68
N LYS A 297 17.16 -16.46 -2.68
CA LYS A 297 18.53 -15.92 -2.62
C LYS A 297 18.86 -14.99 -3.78
N ASN A 298 18.22 -15.15 -4.94
CA ASN A 298 18.37 -14.23 -6.07
C ASN A 298 17.93 -12.78 -5.74
N TYR A 299 17.11 -12.62 -4.72
CA TYR A 299 16.57 -11.33 -4.28
C TYR A 299 17.11 -10.92 -2.91
N SER A 300 17.34 -11.88 -2.01
CA SER A 300 17.87 -11.67 -0.66
C SER A 300 19.02 -12.65 -0.40
N PRO A 301 20.28 -12.27 -0.71
CA PRO A 301 21.43 -13.19 -0.65
C PRO A 301 21.70 -13.80 0.73
N ASN A 302 21.28 -13.12 1.80
CA ASN A 302 21.57 -13.51 3.17
C ASN A 302 20.55 -14.47 3.79
N ILE A 303 19.48 -14.84 3.08
CA ILE A 303 18.47 -15.76 3.60
C ILE A 303 19.04 -17.19 3.70
N ILE A 304 18.83 -17.84 4.83
CA ILE A 304 19.31 -19.20 5.11
C ILE A 304 18.12 -20.04 5.58
N ALA A 305 17.94 -21.23 5.02
CA ALA A 305 16.95 -22.18 5.52
C ALA A 305 17.35 -22.71 6.92
N ALA A 306 16.38 -22.94 7.80
CA ALA A 306 16.63 -23.63 9.05
C ALA A 306 17.20 -25.04 8.77
N GLU A 307 18.05 -25.54 9.66
CA GLU A 307 18.69 -26.84 9.50
C GLU A 307 17.69 -27.98 9.29
N ASN A 308 16.59 -27.94 10.05
CA ASN A 308 15.47 -28.88 9.99
C ASN A 308 14.37 -28.48 8.98
N ALA A 309 14.62 -27.50 8.12
CA ALA A 309 13.67 -27.14 7.09
C ALA A 309 13.47 -28.28 6.09
N ILE A 310 12.22 -28.51 5.70
CA ILE A 310 11.90 -29.46 4.63
C ILE A 310 12.49 -29.00 3.30
N ASP A 311 12.72 -29.90 2.38
CA ASP A 311 13.23 -29.52 1.05
C ASP A 311 12.20 -28.70 0.28
N GLY A 312 10.91 -29.04 0.40
CA GLY A 312 9.80 -28.41 -0.30
C GLY A 312 9.82 -28.69 -1.80
N GLU A 313 8.86 -28.11 -2.50
CA GLU A 313 8.72 -28.33 -3.93
C GLU A 313 8.42 -27.02 -4.67
N ILE A 314 8.92 -26.95 -5.91
CA ILE A 314 8.60 -25.84 -6.83
C ILE A 314 8.07 -26.48 -8.10
N HIS A 315 6.85 -26.08 -8.48
CA HIS A 315 6.18 -26.59 -9.67
C HIS A 315 5.91 -25.46 -10.65
N TYR A 316 6.09 -25.74 -11.93
CA TYR A 316 5.83 -24.82 -13.03
C TYR A 316 4.74 -25.38 -13.94
N GLY A 317 3.93 -24.50 -14.51
CA GLY A 317 2.88 -24.90 -15.44
C GLY A 317 1.74 -25.68 -14.79
N VAL A 318 1.43 -25.38 -13.52
CA VAL A 318 0.35 -26.08 -12.82
C VAL A 318 -1.03 -25.51 -13.20
N SER A 319 -2.06 -26.36 -13.10
CA SER A 319 -3.42 -25.93 -13.37
C SER A 319 -3.90 -24.88 -12.36
N LYS A 320 -4.62 -23.87 -12.86
CA LYS A 320 -5.29 -22.87 -12.02
C LYS A 320 -6.39 -23.45 -11.11
N TYR A 321 -6.83 -24.67 -11.36
CA TYR A 321 -7.82 -25.38 -10.54
C TYR A 321 -7.21 -26.25 -9.43
N LEU A 322 -5.88 -26.37 -9.37
CA LEU A 322 -5.18 -27.16 -8.36
C LEU A 322 -5.33 -26.61 -6.92
N PRO A 323 -5.31 -25.28 -6.66
CA PRO A 323 -5.42 -24.75 -5.30
C PRO A 323 -6.65 -25.30 -4.57
N ILE A 324 -6.49 -25.67 -3.30
CA ILE A 324 -7.54 -26.15 -2.40
C ILE A 324 -7.77 -25.16 -1.25
N LYS A 325 -8.71 -25.47 -0.34
CA LYS A 325 -8.98 -24.63 0.83
C LYS A 325 -7.69 -24.32 1.62
N ASN A 326 -7.57 -23.09 2.10
CA ASN A 326 -6.42 -22.54 2.82
C ASN A 326 -5.14 -22.36 1.99
N ASP A 327 -5.12 -22.75 0.72
CA ASP A 327 -4.06 -22.37 -0.20
C ASP A 327 -4.15 -20.89 -0.56
N MET A 328 -3.01 -20.31 -0.93
CA MET A 328 -2.92 -18.90 -1.28
C MET A 328 -2.55 -18.73 -2.75
N VAL A 329 -3.38 -18.01 -3.50
CA VAL A 329 -3.07 -17.61 -4.88
C VAL A 329 -2.69 -16.13 -4.90
N LEU A 330 -1.52 -15.83 -5.39
CA LEU A 330 -0.96 -14.48 -5.47
C LEU A 330 -0.87 -14.01 -6.91
N CYS A 331 -1.28 -12.77 -7.14
CA CYS A 331 -1.08 -12.09 -8.42
C CYS A 331 -0.52 -10.68 -8.20
N ARG A 332 0.20 -10.17 -9.20
CA ARG A 332 0.69 -8.80 -9.16
C ARG A 332 -0.44 -7.77 -9.22
N THR A 333 -1.54 -8.08 -9.89
CA THR A 333 -2.69 -7.21 -10.15
C THR A 333 -3.99 -7.84 -9.73
N THR A 334 -5.08 -7.07 -9.79
CA THR A 334 -6.37 -7.47 -9.23
C THR A 334 -7.26 -8.20 -10.24
N ALA A 335 -7.31 -7.76 -11.51
CA ALA A 335 -8.23 -8.33 -12.50
C ALA A 335 -8.09 -9.84 -12.69
N PRO A 336 -6.87 -10.42 -12.79
CA PRO A 336 -6.74 -11.87 -12.89
C PRO A 336 -7.25 -12.64 -11.67
N LEU A 337 -7.20 -12.03 -10.47
CA LEU A 337 -7.74 -12.63 -9.25
C LEU A 337 -9.27 -12.64 -9.28
N VAL A 338 -9.89 -11.57 -9.78
CA VAL A 338 -11.35 -11.49 -9.97
C VAL A 338 -11.81 -12.52 -10.99
N GLU A 339 -11.11 -12.62 -12.12
CA GLU A 339 -11.38 -13.63 -13.15
C GLU A 339 -11.32 -15.05 -12.57
N LEU A 340 -10.26 -15.37 -11.85
CA LEU A 340 -10.09 -16.67 -11.22
C LEU A 340 -11.18 -16.96 -10.17
N HIS A 341 -11.56 -15.95 -9.38
CA HIS A 341 -12.63 -16.06 -8.40
C HIS A 341 -13.96 -16.44 -9.06
N LEU A 342 -14.33 -15.79 -10.16
CA LEU A 342 -15.53 -16.12 -10.93
C LEU A 342 -15.46 -17.53 -11.53
N GLN A 343 -14.30 -17.94 -12.04
CA GLN A 343 -14.10 -19.30 -12.55
C GLN A 343 -14.28 -20.34 -11.44
N TYR A 344 -13.79 -20.07 -10.23
CA TYR A 344 -13.98 -20.93 -9.07
C TYR A 344 -15.45 -21.00 -8.66
N MET A 345 -16.17 -19.89 -8.66
CA MET A 345 -17.62 -19.88 -8.39
C MET A 345 -18.41 -20.76 -9.39
N ARG A 346 -18.05 -20.73 -10.69
CA ARG A 346 -18.70 -21.55 -11.73
C ARG A 346 -18.54 -23.06 -11.50
N VAL A 347 -17.46 -23.47 -10.82
CA VAL A 347 -17.19 -24.88 -10.47
C VAL A 347 -17.44 -25.17 -8.99
N ASN A 348 -18.23 -24.36 -8.30
CA ASN A 348 -18.55 -24.47 -6.88
C ASN A 348 -17.33 -24.56 -5.95
N LYS A 349 -16.23 -23.95 -6.34
CA LYS A 349 -15.00 -23.87 -5.55
C LYS A 349 -14.99 -22.59 -4.71
N LYS A 350 -15.00 -22.74 -3.38
CA LYS A 350 -15.02 -21.60 -2.48
C LYS A 350 -13.70 -20.85 -2.53
N SER A 351 -13.74 -19.55 -2.79
CA SER A 351 -12.57 -18.65 -2.79
C SER A 351 -12.93 -17.28 -2.23
N TYR A 352 -11.92 -16.55 -1.77
CA TYR A 352 -12.06 -15.25 -1.13
C TYR A 352 -10.93 -14.32 -1.57
N ILE A 353 -11.27 -13.10 -2.01
CA ILE A 353 -10.27 -12.10 -2.41
C ILE A 353 -9.98 -11.19 -1.22
N LYS A 354 -8.75 -11.20 -0.72
CA LYS A 354 -8.36 -10.36 0.42
C LYS A 354 -8.48 -8.86 0.11
N GLY A 355 -9.21 -8.14 0.98
CA GLY A 355 -9.48 -6.71 0.84
C GLY A 355 -10.47 -6.39 -0.29
N PHE A 356 -11.43 -7.28 -0.49
CA PHE A 356 -12.49 -7.16 -1.48
C PHE A 356 -13.35 -5.90 -1.34
N GLU A 357 -13.56 -5.41 -0.11
CA GLU A 357 -14.36 -4.20 0.16
C GLU A 357 -13.85 -2.99 -0.64
N ASN A 358 -12.53 -2.80 -0.64
CA ASN A 358 -11.89 -1.72 -1.38
C ASN A 358 -12.03 -1.88 -2.90
N ILE A 359 -11.95 -3.12 -3.40
CA ILE A 359 -12.09 -3.43 -4.83
C ILE A 359 -13.53 -3.16 -5.26
N ARG A 360 -14.49 -3.61 -4.46
CA ARG A 360 -15.92 -3.37 -4.66
C ARG A 360 -16.22 -1.87 -4.77
N GLU A 361 -15.75 -1.07 -3.80
CA GLU A 361 -15.95 0.38 -3.80
C GLU A 361 -15.31 1.06 -5.02
N GLN A 362 -14.11 0.63 -5.43
CA GLN A 362 -13.45 1.15 -6.63
C GLN A 362 -14.28 0.88 -7.89
N TYR A 363 -14.74 -0.35 -8.07
CA TYR A 363 -15.52 -0.73 -9.24
C TYR A 363 -16.84 0.02 -9.31
N ILE A 364 -17.59 0.05 -8.21
CA ILE A 364 -18.87 0.79 -8.13
C ILE A 364 -18.65 2.29 -8.34
N SER A 365 -17.60 2.87 -7.76
CA SER A 365 -17.26 4.28 -7.96
C SER A 365 -16.93 4.60 -9.42
N LEU A 366 -16.17 3.74 -10.08
CA LEU A 366 -15.81 3.90 -11.50
C LEU A 366 -17.04 3.82 -12.40
N ILE A 367 -17.93 2.85 -12.17
CA ILE A 367 -19.20 2.70 -12.89
C ILE A 367 -20.06 3.93 -12.68
N ASN A 368 -20.31 4.33 -11.43
CA ASN A 368 -21.18 5.47 -11.10
C ASN A 368 -20.66 6.80 -11.66
N SER A 369 -19.34 7.03 -11.64
CA SER A 369 -18.73 8.25 -12.18
C SER A 369 -18.86 8.33 -13.71
N THR A 370 -18.95 7.20 -14.38
CA THR A 370 -19.18 7.14 -15.84
C THR A 370 -20.62 7.51 -16.20
N PHE A 371 -21.58 7.24 -15.31
CA PHE A 371 -23.01 7.46 -15.54
C PHE A 371 -23.64 8.54 -14.65
N SER A 372 -22.87 9.39 -14.00
CA SER A 372 -23.36 10.43 -13.07
C SER A 372 -24.42 11.39 -13.66
N LYS A 373 -24.68 11.31 -14.98
CA LYS A 373 -25.65 12.13 -15.71
C LYS A 373 -26.77 11.33 -16.39
N VAL A 374 -26.81 10.02 -16.25
CA VAL A 374 -27.89 9.20 -16.83
C VAL A 374 -28.99 9.10 -15.81
N ILE A 375 -30.16 9.68 -16.13
CA ILE A 375 -31.34 9.77 -15.24
C ILE A 375 -31.97 8.39 -15.02
N ASP A 376 -31.77 7.46 -15.97
CA ASP A 376 -32.35 6.12 -15.94
C ASP A 376 -31.23 5.08 -16.09
N LYS A 377 -30.69 4.63 -14.96
CA LYS A 377 -29.59 3.65 -14.93
C LYS A 377 -30.05 2.25 -15.36
N ASP A 378 -31.33 1.95 -15.18
CA ASP A 378 -31.93 0.66 -15.48
C ASP A 378 -31.92 0.33 -16.98
N CYS A 379 -31.83 1.36 -17.83
CA CYS A 379 -31.77 1.22 -19.29
C CYS A 379 -30.34 1.14 -19.85
N VAL A 380 -29.31 1.25 -19.03
CA VAL A 380 -27.93 1.20 -19.53
C VAL A 380 -27.47 -0.24 -19.66
N THR A 381 -27.24 -0.67 -20.91
CA THR A 381 -26.70 -2.00 -21.18
C THR A 381 -25.22 -2.06 -20.81
N THR A 382 -24.76 -3.24 -20.39
CA THR A 382 -23.34 -3.53 -20.17
C THR A 382 -22.50 -3.24 -21.42
N ASN A 383 -23.05 -3.48 -22.62
CA ASN A 383 -22.41 -3.14 -23.88
C ASN A 383 -22.19 -1.62 -24.07
N GLY A 384 -23.07 -0.76 -23.52
CA GLY A 384 -22.92 0.68 -23.54
C GLY A 384 -21.94 1.22 -22.50
N LEU A 385 -21.68 0.47 -21.44
CA LEU A 385 -20.75 0.83 -20.35
C LEU A 385 -19.30 0.89 -20.82
N PHE A 386 -18.81 -0.18 -21.45
CA PHE A 386 -17.39 -0.33 -21.77
C PHE A 386 -16.87 0.72 -22.76
N PRO A 387 -17.57 1.06 -23.86
CA PRO A 387 -17.15 2.16 -24.71
C PRO A 387 -16.97 3.47 -23.94
N LYS A 388 -17.84 3.76 -22.97
CA LYS A 388 -17.75 4.98 -22.14
C LYS A 388 -16.60 4.91 -21.14
N LEU A 389 -16.34 3.76 -20.52
CA LEU A 389 -15.19 3.53 -19.62
C LEU A 389 -13.87 3.71 -20.38
N TYR A 390 -13.74 3.11 -21.55
CA TYR A 390 -12.54 3.27 -22.39
C TYR A 390 -12.41 4.70 -22.95
N GLU A 391 -13.50 5.33 -23.35
CA GLU A 391 -13.49 6.73 -23.76
C GLU A 391 -13.03 7.66 -22.62
N SER A 392 -13.47 7.37 -21.40
CA SER A 392 -13.04 8.10 -20.21
C SER A 392 -11.54 7.88 -19.93
N LEU A 393 -11.06 6.65 -19.99
CA LEU A 393 -9.64 6.33 -19.86
C LEU A 393 -8.81 7.05 -20.94
N PHE A 394 -9.26 6.98 -22.19
CA PHE A 394 -8.58 7.64 -23.31
C PHE A 394 -8.51 9.17 -23.12
N LYS A 395 -9.63 9.80 -22.74
CA LYS A 395 -9.65 11.24 -22.44
C LYS A 395 -8.69 11.61 -21.33
N GLN A 396 -8.54 10.77 -20.32
CA GLN A 396 -7.59 11.00 -19.23
C GLN A 396 -6.14 10.86 -19.71
N ILE A 397 -5.84 9.85 -20.54
CA ILE A 397 -4.50 9.68 -21.15
C ILE A 397 -4.13 10.91 -21.98
N GLU A 398 -4.97 11.32 -22.94
CA GLU A 398 -4.72 12.47 -23.79
C GLU A 398 -4.61 13.78 -22.99
N LEU A 399 -5.42 13.89 -21.96
CA LEU A 399 -5.37 15.01 -21.05
C LEU A 399 -4.04 15.07 -20.31
N VAL A 400 -3.59 13.97 -19.71
CA VAL A 400 -2.34 13.85 -18.99
C VAL A 400 -1.16 14.10 -19.95
N LYS A 401 -1.16 13.52 -21.15
CA LYS A 401 -0.15 13.77 -22.17
C LYS A 401 -0.06 15.26 -22.57
N LYS A 402 -1.21 15.88 -22.86
CA LYS A 402 -1.27 17.28 -23.27
C LYS A 402 -0.84 18.25 -22.18
N LEU A 403 -1.18 17.93 -20.93
CA LEU A 403 -0.91 18.78 -19.79
C LEU A 403 0.56 18.76 -19.36
N TYR A 404 1.16 17.61 -19.48
CA TYR A 404 2.47 17.35 -18.90
C TYR A 404 3.56 17.14 -19.95
N GLY A 405 3.21 17.23 -21.24
CA GLY A 405 4.17 16.99 -22.32
C GLY A 405 4.77 15.58 -22.28
N LEU A 406 4.00 14.59 -21.76
CA LEU A 406 4.51 13.23 -21.60
C LEU A 406 4.45 12.44 -22.89
N ASP A 407 5.48 11.64 -23.09
CA ASP A 407 5.48 10.60 -24.10
C ASP A 407 4.70 9.36 -23.65
N GLU A 408 4.33 8.52 -24.62
CA GLU A 408 3.63 7.24 -24.36
C GLU A 408 4.46 6.30 -23.48
N ASP A 409 5.78 6.49 -23.43
CA ASP A 409 6.73 5.71 -22.66
C ASP A 409 6.95 6.20 -21.23
N ASP A 410 6.26 7.28 -20.79
CA ASP A 410 6.41 7.78 -19.45
C ASP A 410 5.84 6.81 -18.40
N ALA A 411 6.66 6.45 -17.42
CA ALA A 411 6.32 5.44 -16.41
C ALA A 411 5.08 5.80 -15.60
N MET A 412 4.87 7.09 -15.31
CA MET A 412 3.70 7.54 -14.55
C MET A 412 2.41 7.43 -15.36
N LEU A 413 2.49 7.82 -16.65
CA LEU A 413 1.35 7.67 -17.55
C LEU A 413 1.00 6.19 -17.69
N GLN A 414 2.00 5.33 -17.89
CA GLN A 414 1.82 3.89 -17.97
C GLN A 414 1.21 3.29 -16.71
N GLN A 415 1.67 3.70 -15.52
CA GLN A 415 1.10 3.21 -14.26
C GLN A 415 -0.36 3.61 -14.08
N THR A 416 -0.71 4.85 -14.41
CA THR A 416 -2.10 5.34 -14.34
C THR A 416 -3.01 4.56 -15.28
N VAL A 417 -2.58 4.41 -16.53
CA VAL A 417 -3.30 3.65 -17.56
C VAL A 417 -3.49 2.20 -17.13
N TYR A 418 -2.42 1.58 -16.63
CA TYR A 418 -2.45 0.19 -16.20
C TYR A 418 -3.44 -0.05 -15.06
N THR A 419 -3.45 0.82 -14.07
CA THR A 419 -4.36 0.74 -12.93
C THR A 419 -5.83 0.84 -13.34
N MET A 420 -6.15 1.81 -14.19
CA MET A 420 -7.52 1.96 -14.69
C MET A 420 -7.92 0.81 -15.60
N TYR A 421 -7.00 0.34 -16.44
CA TYR A 421 -7.23 -0.79 -17.32
C TYR A 421 -7.51 -2.07 -16.51
N ASP A 422 -6.72 -2.35 -15.46
CA ASP A 422 -6.95 -3.48 -14.55
C ASP A 422 -8.35 -3.42 -13.91
N CYS A 423 -8.81 -2.23 -13.51
CA CYS A 423 -10.18 -2.04 -13.01
C CYS A 423 -11.24 -2.33 -14.09
N ILE A 424 -11.05 -1.80 -15.30
CA ILE A 424 -12.01 -2.00 -16.43
C ILE A 424 -12.07 -3.47 -16.82
N GLU A 425 -10.95 -4.16 -16.93
CA GLU A 425 -10.91 -5.59 -17.25
C GLU A 425 -11.57 -6.43 -16.14
N GLY A 426 -11.37 -6.10 -14.87
CA GLY A 426 -12.07 -6.73 -13.76
C GLY A 426 -13.59 -6.55 -13.84
N ILE A 427 -14.08 -5.35 -14.14
CA ILE A 427 -15.51 -5.06 -14.33
C ILE A 427 -16.04 -5.84 -15.53
N LYS A 428 -15.30 -5.90 -16.64
CA LYS A 428 -15.67 -6.60 -17.86
C LYS A 428 -15.87 -8.10 -17.62
N VAL A 429 -14.96 -8.74 -16.93
CA VAL A 429 -15.07 -10.16 -16.57
C VAL A 429 -16.33 -10.43 -15.74
N ILE A 430 -16.67 -9.53 -14.78
CA ILE A 430 -17.89 -9.67 -13.98
C ILE A 430 -19.15 -9.48 -14.84
N SER A 431 -19.10 -8.60 -15.84
CA SER A 431 -20.25 -8.25 -16.68
C SER A 431 -20.68 -9.35 -17.67
N GLU A 432 -19.88 -10.39 -17.84
CA GLU A 432 -20.22 -11.48 -18.76
C GLU A 432 -21.59 -12.09 -18.46
N GLY A 433 -22.45 -12.12 -19.48
CA GLY A 433 -23.80 -12.66 -19.39
C GLY A 433 -24.82 -11.75 -18.71
N LEU A 434 -24.46 -10.50 -18.36
CA LEU A 434 -25.37 -9.51 -17.79
C LEU A 434 -25.83 -8.51 -18.87
N SER A 435 -27.07 -8.02 -18.72
CA SER A 435 -27.69 -7.10 -19.67
C SER A 435 -27.62 -5.65 -19.22
N THR A 436 -27.72 -5.39 -17.94
CA THR A 436 -27.83 -4.03 -17.38
C THR A 436 -26.70 -3.69 -16.42
N VAL A 437 -26.49 -2.40 -16.18
CA VAL A 437 -25.47 -1.91 -15.22
C VAL A 437 -25.91 -2.20 -13.79
N ASP A 438 -27.20 -2.20 -13.48
CA ASP A 438 -27.68 -2.51 -12.14
C ASP A 438 -27.50 -3.98 -11.79
N GLU A 439 -27.75 -4.91 -12.72
CA GLU A 439 -27.39 -6.32 -12.56
C GLU A 439 -25.88 -6.50 -12.30
N LEU A 440 -25.04 -5.69 -12.97
CA LEU A 440 -23.60 -5.70 -12.77
C LEU A 440 -23.21 -5.21 -11.36
N ILE A 441 -23.82 -4.12 -10.88
CA ILE A 441 -23.57 -3.60 -9.54
C ILE A 441 -24.04 -4.59 -8.47
N GLU A 442 -25.20 -5.22 -8.65
CA GLU A 442 -25.70 -6.27 -7.77
C GLU A 442 -24.75 -7.47 -7.73
N LYS A 443 -24.32 -7.96 -8.91
CA LYS A 443 -23.35 -9.06 -8.99
C LYS A 443 -22.00 -8.71 -8.37
N ILE A 444 -21.51 -7.47 -8.52
CA ILE A 444 -20.32 -6.99 -7.82
C ILE A 444 -20.52 -7.09 -6.29
N ASN A 445 -21.67 -6.66 -5.77
CA ASN A 445 -21.96 -6.76 -4.34
C ASN A 445 -21.98 -8.22 -3.86
N ILE A 446 -22.60 -9.12 -4.61
CA ILE A 446 -22.66 -10.56 -4.27
C ILE A 446 -21.26 -11.19 -4.29
N ILE A 447 -20.47 -10.97 -5.34
CA ILE A 447 -19.13 -11.53 -5.49
C ILE A 447 -18.21 -11.09 -4.33
N PHE A 448 -18.33 -9.85 -3.94
CA PHE A 448 -17.50 -9.27 -2.90
C PHE A 448 -18.15 -9.27 -1.50
N SER A 449 -19.09 -10.17 -1.22
CA SER A 449 -19.72 -10.36 0.10
C SER A 449 -19.25 -11.62 0.85
N GLY A 450 -18.35 -12.40 0.27
CA GLY A 450 -17.98 -13.74 0.75
C GLY A 450 -17.20 -13.79 2.05
N ASP A 451 -17.25 -14.96 2.71
CA ASP A 451 -16.49 -15.32 3.90
C ASP A 451 -15.18 -16.05 3.55
N SER A 452 -14.12 -15.75 4.31
CA SER A 452 -12.78 -16.33 4.11
C SER A 452 -12.59 -17.74 4.68
N THR A 453 -13.56 -18.22 5.46
CA THR A 453 -13.45 -19.51 6.15
C THR A 453 -13.46 -20.67 5.15
N ASP A 454 -12.49 -21.56 5.24
CA ASP A 454 -12.36 -22.76 4.37
C ASP A 454 -12.35 -22.45 2.85
N ALA A 455 -11.81 -21.29 2.48
CA ALA A 455 -11.72 -20.83 1.10
C ALA A 455 -10.28 -20.82 0.57
N VAL A 456 -10.12 -20.87 -0.75
CA VAL A 456 -8.86 -20.50 -1.40
C VAL A 456 -8.66 -19.00 -1.22
N GLN A 457 -7.51 -18.60 -0.69
CA GLN A 457 -7.20 -17.18 -0.47
C GLN A 457 -6.59 -16.57 -1.73
N LEU A 458 -7.29 -15.64 -2.35
CA LEU A 458 -6.80 -14.86 -3.48
C LEU A 458 -6.31 -13.50 -2.99
N SER A 459 -5.09 -13.10 -3.33
CA SER A 459 -4.54 -11.84 -2.86
C SER A 459 -3.57 -11.21 -3.85
N THR A 460 -3.53 -9.88 -3.90
CA THR A 460 -2.37 -9.24 -4.51
C THR A 460 -1.16 -9.42 -3.62
N ILE A 461 0.05 -9.44 -4.21
CA ILE A 461 1.30 -9.64 -3.46
C ILE A 461 1.46 -8.57 -2.37
N HIS A 462 1.07 -7.32 -2.65
CA HIS A 462 1.10 -6.24 -1.64
C HIS A 462 0.27 -6.55 -0.40
N LYS A 463 -0.93 -7.09 -0.58
CA LYS A 463 -1.84 -7.43 0.52
C LYS A 463 -1.46 -8.74 1.21
N ALA A 464 -0.64 -9.56 0.56
CA ALA A 464 -0.12 -10.80 1.13
C ALA A 464 1.10 -10.60 2.05
N LYS A 465 1.65 -9.38 2.13
CA LYS A 465 2.72 -9.10 3.10
C LYS A 465 2.24 -9.40 4.53
N GLY A 466 3.05 -10.16 5.28
CA GLY A 466 2.68 -10.64 6.62
C GLY A 466 1.90 -11.95 6.65
N LEU A 467 1.33 -12.41 5.53
CA LEU A 467 0.64 -13.71 5.43
C LEU A 467 1.60 -14.84 5.08
N GLU A 468 1.10 -16.08 5.21
CA GLU A 468 1.78 -17.30 4.82
C GLU A 468 0.79 -18.43 4.58
N ALA A 469 1.12 -19.37 3.72
CA ALA A 469 0.33 -20.57 3.46
C ALA A 469 1.23 -21.79 3.22
N ASP A 470 0.68 -22.98 3.41
CA ASP A 470 1.42 -24.20 3.10
C ASP A 470 1.76 -24.26 1.62
N ASN A 471 0.79 -24.04 0.76
CA ASN A 471 0.95 -24.01 -0.68
C ASN A 471 0.63 -22.61 -1.21
N VAL A 472 1.56 -22.05 -1.96
CA VAL A 472 1.41 -20.75 -2.60
C VAL A 472 1.44 -20.93 -4.11
N PHE A 473 0.49 -20.31 -4.78
CA PHE A 473 0.35 -20.33 -6.22
C PHE A 473 0.55 -18.93 -6.78
N ILE A 474 1.40 -18.79 -7.77
CA ILE A 474 1.63 -17.52 -8.48
C ILE A 474 0.80 -17.52 -9.76
N LEU A 475 -0.20 -16.67 -9.79
CA LEU A 475 -1.06 -16.47 -10.97
C LEU A 475 -0.43 -15.42 -11.87
N LYS A 476 -0.31 -15.73 -13.16
CA LYS A 476 0.29 -14.88 -14.19
C LYS A 476 1.69 -14.38 -13.78
N PRO A 477 2.66 -15.30 -13.62
CA PRO A 477 4.03 -14.94 -13.24
C PRO A 477 4.70 -13.96 -14.21
N SER A 478 4.30 -13.91 -15.47
CA SER A 478 4.78 -12.95 -16.48
C SER A 478 4.50 -11.48 -16.14
N LEU A 479 3.57 -11.21 -15.20
CA LEU A 479 3.31 -9.87 -14.69
C LEU A 479 4.35 -9.38 -13.66
N MET A 480 5.35 -10.20 -13.32
CA MET A 480 6.39 -9.86 -12.33
C MET A 480 7.79 -9.98 -12.93
N PRO A 481 8.61 -8.94 -12.87
CA PRO A 481 8.33 -7.57 -12.45
C PRO A 481 7.47 -6.83 -13.49
N LEU A 482 6.75 -5.78 -13.05
CA LEU A 482 6.04 -4.92 -13.98
C LEU A 482 7.03 -4.18 -14.89
N LYS A 483 6.80 -4.24 -16.20
CA LYS A 483 7.74 -3.73 -17.22
C LYS A 483 7.85 -2.20 -17.24
N TYR A 484 6.91 -1.47 -16.65
CA TYR A 484 6.92 -0.01 -16.59
C TYR A 484 7.76 0.56 -15.42
N ALA A 485 8.23 -0.26 -14.50
CA ALA A 485 9.14 0.17 -13.44
C ALA A 485 10.48 0.60 -14.05
N LYS A 486 10.73 1.92 -14.08
CA LYS A 486 11.93 2.50 -14.71
C LYS A 486 12.84 3.18 -13.69
N LYS A 487 12.27 3.73 -12.60
CA LYS A 487 13.04 4.36 -11.53
C LYS A 487 13.67 3.30 -10.63
N ASP A 488 14.84 3.57 -10.09
CA ASP A 488 15.58 2.62 -9.25
C ASP A 488 14.75 2.09 -8.08
N TRP A 489 13.99 2.97 -7.43
CA TRP A 489 13.11 2.57 -6.32
C TRP A 489 11.93 1.70 -6.80
N GLU A 490 11.39 1.92 -8.00
CA GLU A 490 10.32 1.09 -8.59
C GLU A 490 10.86 -0.30 -8.91
N ILE A 491 12.00 -0.37 -9.59
CA ILE A 491 12.69 -1.64 -9.92
C ILE A 491 13.00 -2.43 -8.65
N LYS A 492 13.51 -1.74 -7.63
CA LYS A 492 13.77 -2.34 -6.32
C LYS A 492 12.49 -2.85 -5.66
N THR A 493 11.42 -2.08 -5.73
CA THR A 493 10.11 -2.47 -5.18
C THR A 493 9.56 -3.71 -5.89
N GLU A 494 9.64 -3.78 -7.21
CA GLU A 494 9.21 -4.96 -7.98
C GLU A 494 10.03 -6.21 -7.63
N LYS A 495 11.35 -6.10 -7.47
CA LYS A 495 12.21 -7.20 -6.98
C LYS A 495 11.81 -7.64 -5.57
N ASN A 496 11.53 -6.70 -4.70
CA ASN A 496 11.06 -6.97 -3.34
C ASN A 496 9.68 -7.67 -3.34
N LEU A 497 8.79 -7.31 -4.27
CA LEU A 497 7.49 -7.98 -4.41
C LEU A 497 7.65 -9.44 -4.81
N ILE A 498 8.58 -9.77 -5.70
CA ILE A 498 8.87 -11.16 -6.05
C ILE A 498 9.37 -11.93 -4.82
N TYR A 499 10.31 -11.34 -4.08
CA TYR A 499 10.79 -11.92 -2.82
C TYR A 499 9.67 -12.14 -1.80
N VAL A 500 8.80 -11.14 -1.63
CA VAL A 500 7.62 -11.27 -0.75
C VAL A 500 6.74 -12.42 -1.22
N ALA A 501 6.42 -12.53 -2.51
CA ALA A 501 5.55 -13.57 -3.05
C ALA A 501 6.09 -14.97 -2.78
N TYR A 502 7.36 -15.21 -3.10
CA TYR A 502 8.00 -16.52 -2.93
C TYR A 502 8.07 -16.93 -1.46
N THR A 503 8.44 -16.01 -0.59
CA THR A 503 8.61 -16.27 0.85
C THR A 503 7.31 -16.40 1.64
N ARG A 504 6.15 -16.46 0.95
CA ARG A 504 4.86 -16.81 1.61
C ARG A 504 4.69 -18.31 1.78
N ALA A 505 5.41 -19.12 0.98
CA ALA A 505 5.28 -20.57 0.94
C ALA A 505 5.97 -21.26 2.13
N LYS A 506 5.24 -22.19 2.77
CA LYS A 506 5.77 -23.07 3.83
C LYS A 506 6.10 -24.48 3.34
N LYS A 507 5.50 -24.95 2.25
CA LYS A 507 5.74 -26.29 1.68
C LYS A 507 6.00 -26.23 0.18
N THR A 508 5.07 -25.69 -0.61
CA THR A 508 5.18 -25.66 -2.06
C THR A 508 5.01 -24.27 -2.64
N LEU A 509 5.78 -23.97 -3.68
CA LEU A 509 5.63 -22.79 -4.52
C LEU A 509 5.27 -23.23 -5.94
N ASN A 510 4.12 -22.81 -6.42
CA ASN A 510 3.54 -23.27 -7.66
C ASN A 510 3.35 -22.11 -8.62
N PHE A 511 3.80 -22.23 -9.86
CA PHE A 511 3.59 -21.24 -10.92
C PHE A 511 2.48 -21.74 -11.83
N ILE A 512 1.34 -21.03 -11.85
CA ILE A 512 0.18 -21.40 -12.66
C ILE A 512 0.53 -21.21 -14.14
N GLU A 513 0.12 -22.19 -14.95
CA GLU A 513 0.30 -22.14 -16.40
C GLU A 513 -0.43 -20.94 -17.00
N GLU A 514 0.26 -20.23 -17.88
CA GLU A 514 -0.32 -19.14 -18.64
C GLU A 514 -0.81 -19.66 -19.99
N GLU A 515 -2.08 -19.40 -20.30
CA GLU A 515 -2.64 -19.72 -21.59
C GLU A 515 -1.89 -18.94 -22.68
N LYS A 516 -1.34 -19.67 -23.66
CA LYS A 516 -0.71 -19.08 -24.84
C LYS A 516 -1.79 -18.86 -25.89
N ASN A 517 -1.80 -17.68 -26.51
CA ASN A 517 -2.62 -17.49 -27.71
C ASN A 517 -2.03 -18.31 -28.86
N SER A 518 -2.81 -18.54 -29.92
CA SER A 518 -2.46 -19.34 -31.11
C SER A 518 -1.15 -18.89 -31.81
N PHE A 519 -0.55 -17.78 -31.42
CA PHE A 519 0.74 -17.26 -31.90
C PHE A 519 1.90 -17.52 -30.94
N GLY A 520 1.73 -18.32 -29.89
CA GLY A 520 2.81 -18.67 -28.96
C GLY A 520 3.17 -17.59 -27.92
N TYR A 521 2.45 -16.48 -27.90
CA TYR A 521 2.59 -15.42 -26.89
C TYR A 521 1.57 -15.63 -25.77
N SER A 522 1.97 -15.40 -24.52
CA SER A 522 1.02 -15.37 -23.42
C SER A 522 -0.06 -14.31 -23.72
N GLN A 523 -1.32 -14.61 -23.46
CA GLN A 523 -2.45 -13.69 -23.74
C GLN A 523 -2.31 -12.32 -23.06
N ASN A 524 -1.32 -12.15 -22.21
CA ASN A 524 -1.07 -10.97 -21.39
C ASN A 524 0.19 -10.18 -21.77
N ASN A 525 0.73 -10.36 -22.97
CA ASN A 525 1.67 -9.34 -23.51
C ASN A 525 0.99 -7.97 -23.73
N ALA A 526 -0.15 -7.75 -23.05
CA ALA A 526 -0.94 -6.55 -23.21
C ALA A 526 -0.32 -5.29 -22.59
N PHE A 527 0.83 -5.38 -21.89
CA PHE A 527 1.41 -4.22 -21.24
C PHE A 527 2.94 -4.13 -21.29
N ASP A 528 3.51 -4.15 -22.48
CA ASP A 528 4.78 -3.46 -22.71
C ASP A 528 4.50 -2.11 -23.41
N ALA A 529 5.50 -1.23 -23.56
CA ALA A 529 5.29 0.09 -24.18
C ALA A 529 4.80 -0.02 -25.63
N SER A 530 5.18 -1.08 -26.37
CA SER A 530 4.65 -1.41 -27.70
C SER A 530 3.19 -1.83 -27.62
N SER A 531 2.76 -2.45 -26.53
CA SER A 531 1.39 -2.89 -26.33
C SER A 531 0.48 -1.77 -25.84
N MET A 532 0.97 -0.75 -25.12
CA MET A 532 0.17 0.44 -24.83
C MET A 532 -0.29 1.10 -26.14
N LYS A 533 0.61 1.24 -27.11
CA LYS A 533 0.28 1.72 -28.45
C LYS A 533 -0.72 0.79 -29.16
N ASN A 534 -0.53 -0.51 -29.03
CA ASN A 534 -1.44 -1.52 -29.59
C ASN A 534 -2.77 -1.54 -28.82
N THR A 535 -2.79 -1.38 -27.50
CA THR A 535 -3.98 -1.29 -26.67
C THR A 535 -4.76 -0.01 -26.96
N ILE A 536 -4.10 1.13 -27.07
CA ILE A 536 -4.70 2.41 -27.50
C ILE A 536 -5.25 2.27 -28.93
N ASN A 537 -4.53 1.63 -29.85
CA ASN A 537 -5.00 1.40 -31.20
C ASN A 537 -6.15 0.40 -31.25
N ALA A 538 -6.14 -0.68 -30.47
CA ALA A 538 -7.25 -1.61 -30.33
C ALA A 538 -8.48 -0.95 -29.69
N MET A 539 -8.29 -0.06 -28.73
CA MET A 539 -9.37 0.77 -28.17
C MET A 539 -9.94 1.74 -29.20
N LYS A 540 -9.09 2.38 -30.02
CA LYS A 540 -9.51 3.24 -31.14
C LYS A 540 -10.33 2.47 -32.16
N LEU A 541 -9.93 1.26 -32.52
CA LEU A 541 -10.66 0.36 -33.42
C LEU A 541 -12.00 -0.08 -32.82
N ARG A 542 -12.06 -0.44 -31.54
CA ARG A 542 -13.31 -0.83 -30.85
C ARG A 542 -14.28 0.32 -30.67
N LEU A 543 -13.79 1.56 -30.59
CA LEU A 543 -14.63 2.76 -30.45
C LEU A 543 -15.10 3.33 -31.80
N ASN A 544 -14.78 2.69 -32.93
CA ASN A 544 -15.06 3.19 -34.29
C ASN A 544 -14.54 4.62 -34.55
N PHE A 545 -13.44 5.01 -33.91
CA PHE A 545 -12.78 6.28 -34.17
C PHE A 545 -11.80 6.12 -35.33
N ASN A 546 -12.25 6.40 -36.55
CA ASN A 546 -11.47 6.16 -37.77
C ASN A 546 -10.37 7.17 -38.06
N SER A 547 -10.17 8.24 -37.25
CA SER A 547 -9.03 9.16 -37.43
C SER A 547 -8.72 10.03 -36.21
N LYS A 548 -7.46 10.49 -36.13
CA LYS A 548 -7.03 11.52 -35.16
C LYS A 548 -7.86 12.80 -35.27
N GLU A 549 -8.33 13.15 -36.48
CA GLU A 549 -9.13 14.35 -36.73
C GLU A 549 -10.54 14.30 -36.11
N GLU A 550 -11.19 13.15 -36.06
CA GLU A 550 -12.50 13.00 -35.40
C GLU A 550 -12.40 13.15 -33.87
N ILE A 551 -11.32 12.66 -33.29
CA ILE A 551 -11.06 12.83 -31.86
C ILE A 551 -10.78 14.30 -31.54
N HIS A 552 -9.95 14.97 -32.34
CA HIS A 552 -9.70 16.41 -32.21
C HIS A 552 -10.98 17.25 -32.43
N LYS A 553 -11.81 16.95 -33.46
CA LYS A 553 -13.07 17.65 -33.70
C LYS A 553 -14.09 17.45 -32.57
N LYS A 554 -14.16 16.24 -31.96
CA LYS A 554 -15.04 16.01 -30.78
C LYS A 554 -14.53 16.69 -29.51
N LEU A 555 -13.21 16.88 -29.37
CA LEU A 555 -12.60 17.60 -28.24
C LEU A 555 -12.66 19.14 -28.41
N GLU A 556 -12.66 19.63 -29.66
CA GLU A 556 -12.64 21.07 -29.99
C GLU A 556 -14.05 21.71 -30.11
N LYS A 557 -15.12 20.92 -30.21
CA LYS A 557 -16.46 21.51 -30.21
C LYS A 557 -16.88 21.89 -28.79
N PRO A 558 -16.82 23.19 -28.40
CA PRO A 558 -17.45 23.65 -27.19
C PRO A 558 -18.96 23.61 -27.41
N LYS A 559 -19.66 22.65 -26.82
CA LYS A 559 -21.08 22.87 -26.60
C LYS A 559 -21.19 24.02 -25.61
N LYS A 560 -21.70 25.17 -26.08
CA LYS A 560 -22.30 26.18 -25.21
C LYS A 560 -23.27 25.44 -24.32
N LEU A 561 -23.06 25.44 -23.03
CA LEU A 561 -24.05 25.63 -22.01
C LEU A 561 -23.55 25.31 -20.62
N GLY A 562 -23.95 26.12 -19.71
CA GLY A 562 -23.96 25.97 -18.29
C GLY A 562 -24.51 24.64 -17.81
N ASP A 563 -23.62 23.69 -17.61
CA ASP A 563 -23.85 22.58 -16.72
C ASP A 563 -22.51 22.08 -16.25
N LYS A 564 -22.35 22.05 -14.95
CA LYS A 564 -21.18 21.59 -14.23
C LYS A 564 -20.93 20.11 -14.55
N LYS A 565 -19.97 19.82 -15.43
CA LYS A 565 -19.49 18.45 -15.65
C LYS A 565 -18.49 18.09 -14.55
N GLU A 566 -18.89 17.22 -13.64
CA GLU A 566 -17.96 16.51 -12.77
C GLU A 566 -17.12 15.54 -13.62
N LEU A 567 -15.80 15.71 -13.55
CA LEU A 567 -14.84 14.82 -14.19
C LEU A 567 -14.66 13.57 -13.33
N ILE A 568 -14.54 12.43 -13.98
CA ILE A 568 -14.36 11.12 -13.36
C ILE A 568 -13.01 11.10 -12.62
N PRO A 569 -12.95 10.60 -11.38
CA PRO A 569 -11.71 10.57 -10.62
C PRO A 569 -10.67 9.61 -11.21
N VAL A 570 -9.45 10.09 -11.41
CA VAL A 570 -8.30 9.22 -11.60
C VAL A 570 -8.10 8.45 -10.31
N VAL A 571 -8.23 7.15 -10.34
CA VAL A 571 -7.98 6.29 -9.19
C VAL A 571 -6.47 6.23 -8.95
N VAL A 572 -5.96 7.16 -8.13
CA VAL A 572 -4.60 7.06 -7.62
C VAL A 572 -4.60 6.09 -6.43
N TYR A 573 -3.78 5.07 -6.50
CA TYR A 573 -3.64 4.00 -5.50
C TYR A 573 -3.07 4.50 -4.16
N SER A 574 -3.66 5.48 -3.52
CA SER A 574 -3.03 5.98 -2.28
C SER A 574 -3.83 5.79 -1.00
N LYS A 575 -5.07 5.30 -1.01
CA LYS A 575 -5.91 5.45 0.20
C LYS A 575 -6.70 4.26 0.71
N THR A 576 -6.66 3.11 0.07
CA THR A 576 -7.62 2.05 0.40
C THR A 576 -7.23 1.14 1.56
N THR A 577 -5.98 1.10 1.98
CA THR A 577 -5.56 0.25 3.12
C THR A 577 -5.93 0.81 4.50
N LYS A 578 -6.36 2.08 4.59
CA LYS A 578 -6.65 2.73 5.88
C LYS A 578 -8.15 2.86 6.21
N LYS A 579 -9.05 2.68 5.24
CA LYS A 579 -10.50 2.87 5.46
C LYS A 579 -11.13 1.91 6.47
N ASN A 580 -10.68 0.65 6.50
CA ASN A 580 -11.18 -0.34 7.45
C ASN A 580 -10.73 -0.12 8.90
N ALA A 581 -9.67 0.66 9.10
CA ALA A 581 -9.23 1.05 10.44
C ALA A 581 -10.18 2.12 11.05
N ALA A 582 -10.70 3.01 10.24
CA ALA A 582 -11.47 4.16 10.70
C ALA A 582 -12.85 3.81 11.27
N SER A 583 -13.63 2.98 10.57
CA SER A 583 -14.98 2.62 11.05
C SER A 583 -14.96 1.74 12.30
N LYS A 584 -13.87 1.00 12.51
CA LYS A 584 -13.63 0.23 13.74
C LYS A 584 -13.05 1.09 14.87
N PHE A 585 -12.33 2.17 14.56
CA PHE A 585 -11.74 3.05 15.59
C PHE A 585 -12.80 3.85 16.34
N ALA A 586 -13.84 4.32 15.65
CA ALA A 586 -14.97 5.02 16.25
C ALA A 586 -15.80 4.14 17.21
N LYS A 587 -15.81 2.81 17.01
CA LYS A 587 -16.51 1.83 17.88
C LYS A 587 -15.70 1.36 19.11
N ILE A 588 -14.42 1.70 19.21
CA ILE A 588 -13.53 1.17 20.29
C ILE A 588 -13.11 2.29 21.25
N LEU A 589 -13.41 3.55 20.95
CA LEU A 589 -13.19 4.68 21.87
C LEU A 589 -14.43 4.99 22.75
N ARG A 590 -15.47 4.13 22.69
CA ARG A 590 -16.57 4.09 23.66
C ARG A 590 -16.28 3.10 24.76
#